data_b20ea0ee06c66433ea2727562681fd9b
#
_entry.id   b20ea0ee06c66433ea2727562681fd9b
#
_cell.length_a   1.000
_cell.length_b   1.000
_cell.length_c   1.000
_cell.angle_alpha   90.00
_cell.angle_beta   90.00
_cell.angle_gamma   90.00
#
_symmetry.space_group_name_H-M   'P 1'
#
loop_
_entity.id
_entity.type
_entity.pdbx_description
1 polymer ?
#
loop_
_entity_poly.entity_id
_entity_poly.type
_entity_poly.pdbx_seq_one_letter_code
_entity_poly.pdbx_strand_id
1 'polypeptide(L)'
;MDKKLYRNRLADKRLDFYLSTFGAVCVEGPKWCGKTTTAEEIAASKIMLAKPDIKDHFKSLLEIDSDAALAGETPMLIDEWQTVPKLWDAVRYTVDHRHAMGQFILTGSAVPDTDAEKEREHSGTGRFAWLTMRPMTLFESGESNGTVSLGELF
;
A
#
# COMPACT_ATOMS: atom_id res chain seq x y z
N MET A 1 -23.90 -11.49 0.27
CA MET A 1 -22.52 -11.59 0.79
C MET A 1 -22.39 -10.61 1.94
N ASP A 2 -22.25 -11.13 3.15
CA ASP A 2 -22.07 -10.25 4.31
C ASP A 2 -20.77 -9.49 4.14
N LYS A 3 -20.88 -8.17 4.01
CA LYS A 3 -19.72 -7.28 4.01
C LYS A 3 -19.08 -7.43 5.38
N LYS A 4 -17.97 -8.17 5.44
CA LYS A 4 -17.25 -8.37 6.69
C LYS A 4 -16.99 -6.98 7.27
N LEU A 5 -17.54 -6.69 8.43
CA LEU A 5 -17.47 -5.37 9.03
C LEU A 5 -15.99 -4.99 9.22
N TYR A 6 -15.52 -3.99 8.47
CA TYR A 6 -14.17 -3.49 8.62
C TYR A 6 -13.97 -2.93 10.03
N ARG A 7 -12.87 -3.28 10.68
CA ARG A 7 -12.47 -2.69 11.96
C ARG A 7 -11.42 -1.63 11.69
N ASN A 8 -11.69 -0.42 12.15
CA ASN A 8 -10.75 0.70 12.00
C ASN A 8 -9.38 0.34 12.57
N ARG A 9 -8.36 0.68 11.81
CA ARG A 9 -6.96 0.45 12.16
C ARG A 9 -6.31 1.76 12.60
N LEU A 10 -5.33 1.68 13.49
CA LEU A 10 -4.50 2.84 13.84
C LEU A 10 -3.75 3.38 12.61
N ALA A 11 -3.50 2.53 11.63
CA ALA A 11 -2.87 2.88 10.37
C ALA A 11 -3.75 3.73 9.44
N ASP A 12 -5.08 3.68 9.56
CA ASP A 12 -6.02 4.34 8.63
C ASP A 12 -5.75 5.84 8.51
N LYS A 13 -5.69 6.53 9.63
CA LYS A 13 -5.45 8.00 9.65
C LYS A 13 -4.09 8.37 9.05
N ARG A 14 -3.09 7.52 9.23
CA ARG A 14 -1.77 7.75 8.66
C ARG A 14 -1.75 7.48 7.16
N LEU A 15 -2.48 6.48 6.69
CA LEU A 15 -2.65 6.20 5.27
C LEU A 15 -3.35 7.36 4.57
N ASP A 16 -4.45 7.89 5.13
CA ASP A 16 -5.14 9.07 4.63
C ASP A 16 -4.22 10.29 4.55
N PHE A 17 -3.47 10.55 5.60
CA PHE A 17 -2.51 11.65 5.63
C PHE A 17 -1.43 11.49 4.56
N TYR A 18 -0.88 10.30 4.40
CA TYR A 18 0.15 10.06 3.38
C TYR A 18 -0.40 10.18 1.96
N LEU A 19 -1.62 9.70 1.69
CA LEU A 19 -2.28 9.87 0.39
C LEU A 19 -2.58 11.34 0.07
N SER A 20 -2.82 12.17 1.07
CA SER A 20 -2.99 13.62 0.86
C SER A 20 -1.69 14.36 0.59
N THR A 21 -0.53 13.75 0.87
CA THR A 21 0.78 14.41 0.88
C THR A 21 1.72 13.86 -0.19
N PHE A 22 1.60 12.58 -0.53
CA PHE A 22 2.48 11.87 -1.45
C PHE A 22 1.73 11.32 -2.66
N GLY A 23 2.42 11.15 -3.77
CA GLY A 23 1.85 10.56 -4.99
C GLY A 23 1.50 9.09 -4.84
N ALA A 24 2.29 8.34 -4.07
CA ALA A 24 2.07 6.93 -3.80
C ALA A 24 2.40 6.58 -2.34
N VAL A 25 1.76 5.55 -1.81
CA VAL A 25 2.02 5.01 -0.48
C VAL A 25 2.32 3.52 -0.58
N CYS A 26 3.47 3.11 -0.06
CA CYS A 26 3.84 1.70 0.09
C CYS A 26 3.42 1.23 1.48
N VAL A 27 2.51 0.28 1.53
CA VAL A 27 2.04 -0.35 2.76
C VAL A 27 2.71 -1.71 2.89
N GLU A 28 3.61 -1.84 3.85
CA GLU A 28 4.37 -3.05 4.12
C GLU A 28 4.03 -3.64 5.48
N GLY A 29 4.40 -4.88 5.70
CA GLY A 29 4.19 -5.56 6.98
C GLY A 29 4.03 -7.08 6.81
N PRO A 30 3.95 -7.83 7.92
CA PRO A 30 3.84 -9.27 7.87
C PRO A 30 2.57 -9.73 7.13
N LYS A 31 2.59 -10.97 6.66
CA LYS A 31 1.41 -11.58 6.05
C LYS A 31 0.24 -11.55 7.04
N TRP A 32 -0.96 -11.30 6.49
CA TRP A 32 -2.23 -11.30 7.22
C TRP A 32 -2.39 -10.21 8.30
N CYS A 33 -1.53 -9.21 8.33
CA CYS A 33 -1.73 -8.07 9.24
C CYS A 33 -2.84 -7.10 8.79
N GLY A 34 -3.44 -7.30 7.60
CA GLY A 34 -4.58 -6.53 7.11
C GLY A 34 -4.25 -5.44 6.09
N LYS A 35 -3.05 -5.43 5.50
CA LYS A 35 -2.62 -4.42 4.49
C LYS A 35 -3.62 -4.23 3.36
N THR A 36 -3.93 -5.33 2.68
CA THR A 36 -4.85 -5.33 1.53
C THR A 36 -6.23 -4.87 1.93
N THR A 37 -6.77 -5.37 3.05
CA THR A 37 -8.09 -4.99 3.56
C THR A 37 -8.16 -3.51 3.90
N THR A 38 -7.16 -2.95 4.56
CA THR A 38 -7.08 -1.52 4.87
C THR A 38 -6.97 -0.68 3.60
N ALA A 39 -6.16 -1.09 2.64
CA ALA A 39 -6.03 -0.38 1.37
C ALA A 39 -7.33 -0.43 0.54
N GLU A 40 -8.04 -1.56 0.55
CA GLU A 40 -9.32 -1.72 -0.17
C GLU A 40 -10.44 -0.80 0.33
N GLU A 41 -10.41 -0.37 1.61
CA GLU A 41 -11.41 0.57 2.13
C GLU A 41 -11.32 1.96 1.48
N ILE A 42 -10.14 2.34 0.99
CA ILE A 42 -9.88 3.68 0.45
C ILE A 42 -9.74 3.64 -1.08
N ALA A 43 -9.28 2.52 -1.64
CA ALA A 43 -8.97 2.41 -3.06
C ALA A 43 -10.22 2.55 -3.94
N ALA A 44 -10.12 3.38 -4.98
CA ALA A 44 -11.15 3.52 -6.01
C ALA A 44 -11.07 2.41 -7.08
N SER A 45 -9.87 1.92 -7.35
CA SER A 45 -9.64 0.77 -8.23
C SER A 45 -8.57 -0.16 -7.66
N LYS A 46 -8.53 -1.41 -8.13
CA LYS A 46 -7.56 -2.39 -7.61
C LYS A 46 -7.09 -3.41 -8.63
N ILE A 47 -5.83 -3.80 -8.48
CA ILE A 47 -5.20 -4.93 -9.18
C ILE A 47 -4.57 -5.87 -8.15
N MET A 48 -4.96 -7.15 -8.23
CA MET A 48 -4.53 -8.20 -7.29
C MET A 48 -3.50 -9.10 -7.96
N LEU A 49 -2.21 -8.75 -7.86
CA LEU A 49 -1.12 -9.48 -8.52
C LEU A 49 -0.81 -10.86 -7.89
N ALA A 50 -1.44 -11.18 -6.77
CA ALA A 50 -1.38 -12.54 -6.20
C ALA A 50 -2.03 -13.59 -7.12
N LYS A 51 -2.93 -13.19 -8.03
CA LYS A 51 -3.56 -14.08 -9.01
C LYS A 51 -2.68 -14.18 -10.25
N PRO A 52 -2.20 -15.40 -10.61
CA PRO A 52 -1.22 -15.58 -11.70
C PRO A 52 -1.69 -15.02 -13.04
N ASP A 53 -2.92 -15.29 -13.44
CA ASP A 53 -3.53 -14.83 -14.68
C ASP A 53 -3.60 -13.28 -14.74
N ILE A 54 -4.01 -12.64 -13.65
CA ILE A 54 -4.03 -11.17 -13.54
C ILE A 54 -2.61 -10.61 -13.62
N LYS A 55 -1.68 -11.23 -12.88
CA LYS A 55 -0.27 -10.82 -12.88
C LYS A 55 0.34 -10.88 -14.29
N ASP A 56 0.16 -11.99 -15.00
CA ASP A 56 0.74 -12.19 -16.33
C ASP A 56 0.14 -11.20 -17.34
N HIS A 57 -1.17 -10.98 -17.29
CA HIS A 57 -1.83 -9.97 -18.13
C HIS A 57 -1.33 -8.55 -17.82
N PHE A 58 -1.29 -8.19 -16.54
CA PHE A 58 -0.82 -6.87 -16.10
C PHE A 58 0.64 -6.63 -16.47
N LYS A 59 1.50 -7.63 -16.29
CA LYS A 59 2.91 -7.56 -16.67
C LYS A 59 3.08 -7.31 -18.17
N SER A 60 2.33 -8.02 -19.00
CA SER A 60 2.35 -7.83 -20.45
C SER A 60 1.85 -6.44 -20.85
N LEU A 61 0.76 -5.97 -20.24
CA LEU A 61 0.23 -4.62 -20.48
C LEU A 61 1.24 -3.54 -20.05
N LEU A 62 1.86 -3.71 -18.88
CA LEU A 62 2.86 -2.76 -18.36
C LEU A 62 4.08 -2.63 -19.29
N GLU A 63 4.46 -3.72 -19.98
CA GLU A 63 5.56 -3.71 -20.94
C GLU A 63 5.21 -3.05 -22.28
N ILE A 64 3.95 -3.12 -22.70
CA ILE A 64 3.46 -2.57 -23.95
C ILE A 64 3.05 -1.10 -23.77
N ASP A 65 2.28 -0.80 -22.72
CA ASP A 65 1.70 0.51 -22.44
C ASP A 65 1.52 0.69 -20.92
N SER A 66 2.51 1.28 -20.28
CA SER A 66 2.49 1.53 -18.83
C SER A 66 1.40 2.51 -18.42
N ASP A 67 1.04 3.46 -19.27
CA ASP A 67 -0.02 4.43 -18.98
C ASP A 67 -1.38 3.74 -18.96
N ALA A 68 -1.64 2.85 -19.91
CA ALA A 68 -2.85 2.03 -19.91
C ALA A 68 -2.92 1.08 -18.71
N ALA A 69 -1.79 0.47 -18.33
CA ALA A 69 -1.72 -0.40 -17.16
C ALA A 69 -2.05 0.32 -15.84
N LEU A 70 -1.71 1.62 -15.75
CA LEU A 70 -1.90 2.46 -14.56
C LEU A 70 -3.06 3.46 -14.69
N ALA A 71 -3.98 3.25 -15.64
CA ALA A 71 -5.10 4.15 -15.93
C ALA A 71 -6.32 3.97 -15.01
N GLY A 72 -6.25 3.11 -13.98
CA GLY A 72 -7.34 2.91 -13.03
C GLY A 72 -7.70 4.18 -12.24
N GLU A 73 -8.91 4.21 -11.70
CA GLU A 73 -9.35 5.29 -10.80
C GLU A 73 -8.45 5.35 -9.56
N THR A 74 -8.12 6.57 -9.13
CA THR A 74 -7.21 6.83 -8.00
C THR A 74 -7.96 7.09 -6.69
N PRO A 75 -7.46 6.65 -5.54
CA PRO A 75 -6.25 5.84 -5.35
C PRO A 75 -6.37 4.42 -5.95
N MET A 76 -5.36 4.02 -6.72
CA MET A 76 -5.31 2.69 -7.31
C MET A 76 -4.50 1.75 -6.43
N LEU A 77 -5.13 0.70 -5.92
CA LEU A 77 -4.45 -0.34 -5.15
C LEU A 77 -3.77 -1.36 -6.08
N ILE A 78 -2.51 -1.61 -5.86
CA ILE A 78 -1.76 -2.69 -6.50
C ILE A 78 -1.20 -3.60 -5.42
N ASP A 79 -1.85 -4.76 -5.25
CA ASP A 79 -1.51 -5.74 -4.20
C ASP A 79 -0.40 -6.68 -4.66
N GLU A 80 0.55 -6.99 -3.75
CA GLU A 80 1.74 -7.80 -4.00
C GLU A 80 2.63 -7.23 -5.13
N TRP A 81 2.80 -5.90 -5.13
CA TRP A 81 3.51 -5.17 -6.18
C TRP A 81 4.94 -5.67 -6.47
N GLN A 82 5.63 -6.20 -5.46
CA GLN A 82 7.00 -6.71 -5.57
C GLN A 82 7.13 -7.90 -6.53
N THR A 83 6.01 -8.55 -6.88
CA THR A 83 6.01 -9.65 -7.85
C THR A 83 6.20 -9.18 -9.30
N VAL A 84 6.12 -7.86 -9.54
CA VAL A 84 6.37 -7.22 -10.82
C VAL A 84 7.37 -6.06 -10.62
N PRO A 85 8.68 -6.32 -10.58
CA PRO A 85 9.69 -5.31 -10.23
C PRO A 85 9.68 -4.04 -11.08
N LYS A 86 9.37 -4.14 -12.37
CA LYS A 86 9.27 -3.00 -13.30
C LYS A 86 8.16 -2.00 -12.91
N LEU A 87 7.19 -2.43 -12.10
CA LEU A 87 6.10 -1.60 -11.64
C LEU A 87 6.58 -0.38 -10.84
N TRP A 88 7.63 -0.54 -10.05
CA TRP A 88 8.20 0.55 -9.27
C TRP A 88 8.55 1.76 -10.12
N ASP A 89 9.31 1.54 -11.18
CA ASP A 89 9.73 2.62 -12.08
C ASP A 89 8.56 3.23 -12.86
N ALA A 90 7.60 2.40 -13.26
CA ALA A 90 6.40 2.87 -13.95
C ALA A 90 5.54 3.76 -13.04
N VAL A 91 5.32 3.36 -11.79
CA VAL A 91 4.57 4.15 -10.80
C VAL A 91 5.30 5.45 -10.50
N ARG A 92 6.61 5.41 -10.27
CA ARG A 92 7.43 6.60 -10.03
C ARG A 92 7.32 7.60 -11.18
N TYR A 93 7.47 7.14 -12.41
CA TYR A 93 7.33 7.97 -13.60
C TYR A 93 5.92 8.58 -13.70
N THR A 94 4.89 7.78 -13.49
CA THR A 94 3.50 8.26 -13.52
C THR A 94 3.21 9.29 -12.46
N VAL A 95 3.68 9.09 -11.22
CA VAL A 95 3.54 10.07 -10.13
C VAL A 95 4.19 11.40 -10.50
N ASP A 96 5.39 11.36 -11.08
CA ASP A 96 6.09 12.57 -11.50
C ASP A 96 5.35 13.33 -12.61
N HIS A 97 4.74 12.63 -13.57
CA HIS A 97 4.10 13.25 -14.72
C HIS A 97 2.69 13.72 -14.47
N ARG A 98 1.95 13.06 -13.58
CA ARG A 98 0.58 13.46 -13.25
C ARG A 98 0.50 14.61 -12.27
N HIS A 99 1.56 14.88 -11.51
CA HIS A 99 1.64 15.94 -10.49
C HIS A 99 0.47 15.94 -9.49
N ALA A 100 -0.07 14.77 -9.17
CA ALA A 100 -1.19 14.61 -8.24
C ALA A 100 -0.80 13.76 -7.02
N MET A 101 -1.42 14.01 -5.89
CA MET A 101 -1.29 13.21 -4.68
C MET A 101 -2.29 12.05 -4.68
N GLY A 102 -2.03 11.03 -3.84
CA GLY A 102 -2.97 9.95 -3.62
C GLY A 102 -3.27 9.09 -4.84
N GLN A 103 -2.30 8.88 -5.72
CA GLN A 103 -2.53 8.14 -6.96
C GLN A 103 -2.50 6.62 -6.77
N PHE A 104 -1.55 6.12 -5.96
CA PHE A 104 -1.32 4.69 -5.80
C PHE A 104 -1.17 4.26 -4.35
N ILE A 105 -1.67 3.06 -4.05
CA ILE A 105 -1.39 2.31 -2.83
C ILE A 105 -0.75 0.99 -3.26
N LEU A 106 0.52 0.79 -2.90
CA LEU A 106 1.27 -0.42 -3.19
C LEU A 106 1.34 -1.26 -1.93
N THR A 107 0.71 -2.43 -1.89
CA THR A 107 0.79 -3.35 -0.76
C THR A 107 1.72 -4.50 -1.05
N GLY A 108 2.53 -4.88 -0.06
CA GLY A 108 3.47 -5.98 -0.18
C GLY A 108 3.88 -6.52 1.18
N SER A 109 4.35 -7.77 1.20
CA SER A 109 4.97 -8.32 2.40
C SER A 109 6.31 -7.60 2.63
N ALA A 110 6.66 -7.34 3.91
CA ALA A 110 7.99 -6.85 4.26
C ALA A 110 9.02 -7.86 3.76
N VAL A 111 9.91 -7.42 2.90
CA VAL A 111 11.02 -8.23 2.39
C VAL A 111 12.26 -7.90 3.23
N PRO A 112 13.13 -8.85 3.54
CA PRO A 112 14.38 -8.54 4.24
C PRO A 112 15.20 -7.50 3.48
N ASP A 113 15.79 -6.60 4.23
CA ASP A 113 16.62 -5.47 3.77
C ASP A 113 17.67 -5.93 2.73
N THR A 114 17.39 -5.73 1.47
CA THR A 114 18.33 -6.01 0.38
C THR A 114 18.85 -4.70 -0.22
N ASP A 115 20.02 -4.73 -0.85
CA ASP A 115 20.58 -3.54 -1.49
C ASP A 115 19.65 -2.96 -2.56
N ALA A 116 18.90 -3.81 -3.25
CA ALA A 116 17.89 -3.39 -4.22
C ALA A 116 16.72 -2.61 -3.59
N GLU A 117 16.38 -2.89 -2.32
CA GLU A 117 15.34 -2.14 -1.59
C GLU A 117 15.83 -0.77 -1.18
N LYS A 118 17.07 -0.67 -0.74
CA LYS A 118 17.70 0.63 -0.42
C LYS A 118 17.77 1.54 -1.63
N GLU A 119 18.08 1.02 -2.81
CA GLU A 119 18.03 1.78 -4.07
C GLU A 119 16.62 2.24 -4.40
N ARG A 120 15.59 1.41 -4.17
CA ARG A 120 14.18 1.78 -4.37
C ARG A 120 13.73 2.86 -3.41
N GLU A 121 14.07 2.75 -2.13
CA GLU A 121 13.77 3.80 -1.14
C GLU A 121 14.37 5.13 -1.56
N HIS A 122 15.63 5.15 -1.97
CA HIS A 122 16.29 6.37 -2.45
C HIS A 122 15.63 6.94 -3.72
N SER A 123 15.29 6.09 -4.67
CA SER A 123 14.65 6.54 -5.92
C SER A 123 13.22 7.03 -5.73
N GLY A 124 12.55 6.62 -4.66
CA GLY A 124 11.19 7.03 -4.29
C GLY A 124 11.13 8.28 -3.41
N THR A 125 12.26 8.84 -2.97
CA THR A 125 12.30 9.97 -2.06
C THR A 125 11.45 11.14 -2.56
N GLY A 126 10.54 11.63 -1.71
CA GLY A 126 9.63 12.73 -2.01
C GLY A 126 8.38 12.35 -2.83
N ARG A 127 8.33 11.14 -3.42
CA ARG A 127 7.20 10.65 -4.22
C ARG A 127 6.39 9.61 -3.50
N PHE A 128 7.07 8.78 -2.69
CA PHE A 128 6.50 7.67 -1.96
C PHE A 128 6.58 7.90 -0.45
N ALA A 129 5.51 7.56 0.25
CA ALA A 129 5.53 7.34 1.69
C ALA A 129 5.55 5.84 1.99
N TRP A 130 6.18 5.48 3.10
CA TRP A 130 6.24 4.12 3.59
C TRP A 130 5.41 4.00 4.86
N LEU A 131 4.44 3.10 4.85
CA LEU A 131 3.57 2.81 5.99
C LEU A 131 3.78 1.36 6.43
N THR A 132 4.41 1.18 7.57
CA THR A 132 4.54 -0.15 8.18
C THR A 132 3.28 -0.49 8.96
N MET A 133 2.54 -1.51 8.50
CA MET A 133 1.43 -2.09 9.24
C MET A 133 1.88 -3.24 10.11
N ARG A 134 1.29 -3.31 11.29
CA ARG A 134 1.49 -4.38 12.27
C ARG A 134 0.21 -5.18 12.44
N PRO A 135 0.28 -6.39 13.02
CA PRO A 135 -0.93 -7.10 13.45
C PRO A 135 -1.81 -6.22 14.32
N MET A 136 -3.11 -6.52 14.34
CA MET A 136 -4.10 -5.77 15.09
C MET A 136 -3.75 -5.75 16.59
N THR A 137 -3.80 -4.58 17.18
CA THR A 137 -3.62 -4.41 18.63
C THR A 137 -4.87 -4.83 19.39
N LEU A 138 -4.75 -5.05 20.69
CA LEU A 138 -5.90 -5.34 21.56
C LEU A 138 -6.90 -4.16 21.58
N PHE A 139 -6.42 -2.94 21.40
CA PHE A 139 -7.30 -1.77 21.27
C PHE A 139 -8.11 -1.81 19.97
N GLU A 140 -7.48 -2.11 18.83
CA GLU A 140 -8.15 -2.24 17.53
C GLU A 140 -9.14 -3.42 17.50
N SER A 141 -8.83 -4.52 18.21
CA SER A 141 -9.73 -5.67 18.33
C SER A 141 -10.90 -5.44 19.29
N GLY A 142 -10.82 -4.39 20.11
CA GLY A 142 -11.82 -4.07 21.13
C GLY A 142 -11.64 -4.85 22.44
N GLU A 143 -10.52 -5.55 22.62
CA GLU A 143 -10.18 -6.28 23.84
C GLU A 143 -9.52 -5.39 24.90
N SER A 144 -9.09 -4.20 24.52
CA SER A 144 -8.57 -3.15 25.40
C SER A 144 -9.26 -1.82 25.11
N ASN A 145 -9.57 -1.08 26.17
CA ASN A 145 -10.13 0.28 26.06
C ASN A 145 -9.04 1.36 25.95
N GLY A 146 -7.77 1.00 26.06
CA GLY A 146 -6.65 1.94 25.97
C GLY A 146 -6.52 2.92 27.14
N THR A 147 -7.18 2.67 28.27
CA THR A 147 -7.20 3.60 29.42
C THR A 147 -5.97 3.50 30.32
N VAL A 148 -5.15 2.46 30.16
CA VAL A 148 -3.92 2.26 30.94
C VAL A 148 -2.72 2.40 30.04
N SER A 149 -1.79 3.29 30.38
CA SER A 149 -0.52 3.43 29.71
C SER A 149 0.65 3.05 30.64
N LEU A 150 1.77 2.62 30.05
CA LEU A 150 2.99 2.36 30.83
C LEU A 150 3.48 3.61 31.56
N GLY A 151 3.26 4.80 31.00
CA GLY A 151 3.64 6.07 31.63
C GLY A 151 2.81 6.42 32.88
N GLU A 152 1.63 5.82 33.04
CA GLU A 152 0.79 6.00 34.25
C GLU A 152 1.10 4.96 35.33
N LEU A 153 1.90 3.93 35.00
CA LEU A 153 2.30 2.88 35.94
C LEU A 153 3.61 3.21 36.67
N PHE A 154 4.33 4.23 36.24
CA PHE A 154 5.59 4.72 36.79
C PHE A 154 5.55 6.22 37.01
#